data_61eae78b58d9743e367a3e4dd1ce09dc
#
_entry.id   61eae78b58d9743e367a3e4dd1ce09dc
#
_cell.length_a   1.000
_cell.length_b   1.000
_cell.length_c   1.000
_cell.angle_alpha   90.00
_cell.angle_beta   90.00
_cell.angle_gamma   90.00
#
_symmetry.space_group_name_H-M   'P 1'
#
loop_
_entity.id
_entity.type
_entity.pdbx_description
1 polymer ?
#
loop_
_entity_poly.entity_id
_entity_poly.type
_entity_poly.pdbx_seq_one_letter_code
_entity_poly.pdbx_strand_id
1 'polypeptide(L)'
;VIVGNFMADEIKGRDLSKYHPDVERGIRMHRAIDSFTDRHPLQLEGRARVRQYAGRYSGVVMDMFYDHLLANDPFWWEDETLPDFAARMYTLLPEHAELMTERTQHLLHYMVSRDWLNSYSTIDGIGKAISGLARRVPKGESMIGVEHILEAHFDQFNEEFRSFLPELEHHIAQYV
;
A
#
# COMPACT_ATOMS: atom_id res chain seq x y z
N VAL A 1 -10.41 12.40 4.72
CA VAL A 1 -9.37 11.46 5.22
C VAL A 1 -8.75 10.69 4.05
N ILE A 2 -9.53 10.00 3.22
CA ILE A 2 -9.05 9.14 2.11
C ILE A 2 -8.10 9.90 1.17
N VAL A 3 -8.48 11.09 0.69
CA VAL A 3 -7.64 11.91 -0.20
C VAL A 3 -6.31 12.28 0.46
N GLY A 4 -6.35 12.67 1.75
CA GLY A 4 -5.14 12.99 2.52
C GLY A 4 -4.21 11.79 2.68
N ASN A 5 -4.77 10.60 2.91
CA ASN A 5 -4.00 9.35 2.97
C ASN A 5 -3.36 9.06 1.60
N PHE A 6 -4.11 9.13 0.52
CA PHE A 6 -3.63 8.83 -0.83
C PHE A 6 -2.47 9.76 -1.29
N MET A 7 -2.51 11.04 -0.94
CA MET A 7 -1.48 12.01 -1.37
C MET A 7 -0.29 12.14 -0.41
N ALA A 8 -0.30 11.43 0.71
CA ALA A 8 0.61 11.67 1.85
C ALA A 8 2.10 11.55 1.50
N ASP A 9 2.49 10.62 0.63
CA ASP A 9 3.87 10.39 0.20
C ASP A 9 4.53 11.63 -0.44
N GLU A 10 3.72 12.46 -1.11
CA GLU A 10 4.21 13.69 -1.74
C GLU A 10 4.27 14.87 -0.76
N ILE A 11 3.70 14.73 0.43
CA ILE A 11 3.61 15.82 1.39
C ILE A 11 4.81 15.78 2.34
N LYS A 12 5.72 16.75 2.13
CA LYS A 12 6.92 16.91 2.96
C LYS A 12 6.69 17.87 4.12
N GLY A 13 7.46 17.66 5.18
CA GLY A 13 7.43 18.55 6.35
C GLY A 13 6.39 18.15 7.40
N ARG A 14 6.40 18.88 8.53
CA ARG A 14 5.51 18.60 9.68
C ARG A 14 4.34 19.56 9.76
N ASP A 15 4.47 20.72 9.15
CA ASP A 15 3.41 21.74 9.13
C ASP A 15 2.37 21.35 8.07
N LEU A 16 1.19 20.99 8.53
CA LEU A 16 0.05 20.59 7.72
C LEU A 16 -1.11 21.60 7.82
N SER A 17 -0.90 22.75 8.50
CA SER A 17 -1.94 23.75 8.79
C SER A 17 -2.62 24.35 7.56
N LYS A 18 -1.99 24.23 6.39
CA LYS A 18 -2.54 24.68 5.11
C LYS A 18 -3.61 23.75 4.51
N TYR A 19 -3.74 22.53 5.03
CA TYR A 19 -4.71 21.56 4.53
C TYR A 19 -6.00 21.62 5.34
N HIS A 20 -7.11 21.23 4.70
CA HIS A 20 -8.36 21.01 5.42
C HIS A 20 -8.16 19.97 6.52
N PRO A 21 -8.78 20.08 7.71
CA PRO A 21 -8.58 19.15 8.84
C PRO A 21 -8.72 17.67 8.47
N ASP A 22 -9.67 17.32 7.60
CA ASP A 22 -9.83 15.94 7.15
C ASP A 22 -8.69 15.44 6.25
N VAL A 23 -8.12 16.33 5.43
CA VAL A 23 -6.95 16.00 4.60
C VAL A 23 -5.72 15.84 5.49
N GLU A 24 -5.52 16.76 6.45
CA GLU A 24 -4.45 16.66 7.44
C GLU A 24 -4.54 15.35 8.21
N ARG A 25 -5.74 14.96 8.69
CA ARG A 25 -5.98 13.70 9.40
C ARG A 25 -5.58 12.50 8.56
N GLY A 26 -5.94 12.48 7.27
CA GLY A 26 -5.54 11.44 6.33
C GLY A 26 -4.02 11.35 6.14
N ILE A 27 -3.33 12.48 6.01
CA ILE A 27 -1.85 12.52 5.92
C ILE A 27 -1.21 11.98 7.21
N ARG A 28 -1.75 12.34 8.37
CA ARG A 28 -1.26 11.84 9.66
C ARG A 28 -1.50 10.35 9.83
N MET A 29 -2.67 9.85 9.39
CA MET A 29 -3.01 8.44 9.39
C MET A 29 -2.01 7.63 8.54
N HIS A 30 -1.74 8.07 7.31
CA HIS A 30 -0.75 7.41 6.44
C HIS A 30 0.62 7.29 7.13
N ARG A 31 1.12 8.41 7.69
CA ARG A 31 2.40 8.41 8.41
C ARG A 31 2.41 7.51 9.65
N ALA A 32 1.27 7.36 10.31
CA ALA A 32 1.13 6.45 11.44
C ALA A 32 1.16 4.99 10.97
N ILE A 33 0.49 4.67 9.85
CA ILE A 33 0.55 3.36 9.19
C ILE A 33 1.99 3.01 8.86
N ASP A 34 2.70 3.86 8.12
CA ASP A 34 4.10 3.64 7.73
C ASP A 34 4.99 3.41 8.95
N SER A 35 4.88 4.31 9.91
CA SER A 35 5.72 4.25 11.11
C SER A 35 5.46 3.02 11.99
N PHE A 36 4.23 2.53 12.04
CA PHE A 36 3.86 1.30 12.73
C PHE A 36 4.39 0.09 11.96
N THR A 37 4.08 0.00 10.67
CA THR A 37 4.45 -1.10 9.78
C THR A 37 5.97 -1.29 9.76
N ASP A 38 6.73 -0.22 9.55
CA ASP A 38 8.19 -0.25 9.46
C ASP A 38 8.90 -0.79 10.72
N ARG A 39 8.24 -0.73 11.88
CA ARG A 39 8.81 -1.17 13.16
C ARG A 39 8.18 -2.47 13.69
N HIS A 40 7.13 -2.94 13.04
CA HIS A 40 6.42 -4.12 13.51
C HIS A 40 7.29 -5.38 13.38
N PRO A 41 7.39 -6.23 14.44
CA PRO A 41 8.24 -7.42 14.42
C PRO A 41 7.97 -8.34 13.21
N LEU A 42 6.71 -8.64 12.92
CA LEU A 42 6.33 -9.51 11.80
C LEU A 42 6.75 -8.94 10.44
N GLN A 43 6.61 -7.63 10.26
CA GLN A 43 7.08 -6.96 9.05
C GLN A 43 8.62 -7.03 8.92
N LEU A 44 9.34 -6.86 10.02
CA LEU A 44 10.80 -6.96 10.04
C LEU A 44 11.27 -8.39 9.73
N GLU A 45 10.58 -9.41 10.22
CA GLU A 45 10.84 -10.82 9.92
C GLU A 45 10.57 -11.12 8.44
N GLY A 46 9.44 -10.66 7.89
CA GLY A 46 9.14 -10.76 6.47
C GLY A 46 10.19 -10.08 5.60
N ARG A 47 10.60 -8.85 5.96
CA ARG A 47 11.71 -8.12 5.28
C ARG A 47 13.02 -8.90 5.31
N ALA A 48 13.37 -9.53 6.41
CA ALA A 48 14.57 -10.34 6.51
C ALA A 48 14.52 -11.54 5.55
N ARG A 49 13.35 -12.15 5.40
CA ARG A 49 13.10 -13.29 4.49
C ARG A 49 13.26 -12.91 3.03
N VAL A 50 12.70 -11.76 2.60
CA VAL A 50 12.79 -11.31 1.20
C VAL A 50 14.09 -10.57 0.86
N ARG A 51 14.89 -10.20 1.87
CA ARG A 51 16.10 -9.36 1.69
C ARG A 51 17.15 -10.00 0.79
N GLN A 52 17.28 -11.30 0.81
CA GLN A 52 18.22 -12.03 -0.05
C GLN A 52 17.89 -11.88 -1.56
N TYR A 53 16.63 -11.60 -1.88
CA TYR A 53 16.13 -11.40 -3.25
C TYR A 53 16.04 -9.91 -3.61
N ALA A 54 15.37 -9.12 -2.78
CA ALA A 54 15.04 -7.72 -3.05
C ALA A 54 16.07 -6.70 -2.51
N GLY A 55 17.07 -7.17 -1.73
CA GLY A 55 18.11 -6.32 -1.18
C GLY A 55 17.55 -5.18 -0.33
N ARG A 56 17.94 -3.95 -0.64
CA ARG A 56 17.50 -2.73 0.07
C ARG A 56 16.01 -2.41 -0.12
N TYR A 57 15.37 -3.00 -1.12
CA TYR A 57 13.95 -2.80 -1.43
C TYR A 57 13.03 -3.81 -0.73
N SER A 58 13.55 -4.62 0.20
CA SER A 58 12.76 -5.60 0.94
C SER A 58 11.58 -4.99 1.69
N GLY A 59 11.67 -3.73 2.17
CA GLY A 59 10.55 -3.00 2.77
C GLY A 59 9.42 -2.80 1.77
N VAL A 60 9.72 -2.14 0.66
CA VAL A 60 8.75 -1.88 -0.42
C VAL A 60 8.12 -3.17 -0.96
N VAL A 61 8.90 -4.25 -1.08
CA VAL A 61 8.37 -5.54 -1.50
C VAL A 61 7.38 -6.10 -0.47
N MET A 62 7.69 -5.97 0.82
CA MET A 62 6.77 -6.42 1.87
C MET A 62 5.49 -5.61 1.90
N ASP A 63 5.55 -4.29 1.65
CA ASP A 63 4.36 -3.46 1.57
C ASP A 63 3.44 -3.95 0.42
N MET A 64 4.01 -4.26 -0.74
CA MET A 64 3.26 -4.82 -1.86
C MET A 64 2.73 -6.24 -1.60
N PHE A 65 3.45 -7.05 -0.81
CA PHE A 65 2.94 -8.34 -0.37
C PHE A 65 1.74 -8.16 0.56
N TYR A 66 1.78 -7.17 1.45
CA TYR A 66 0.65 -6.84 2.31
C TYR A 66 -0.55 -6.32 1.52
N ASP A 67 -0.34 -5.53 0.46
CA ASP A 67 -1.41 -5.14 -0.46
C ASP A 67 -2.10 -6.35 -1.09
N HIS A 68 -1.33 -7.36 -1.52
CA HIS A 68 -1.89 -8.61 -2.06
C HIS A 68 -2.65 -9.41 -1.02
N LEU A 69 -2.11 -9.53 0.19
CA LEU A 69 -2.74 -10.28 1.27
C LEU A 69 -4.04 -9.60 1.71
N LEU A 70 -4.04 -8.25 1.83
CA LEU A 70 -5.24 -7.49 2.11
C LEU A 70 -6.29 -7.64 1.01
N ALA A 71 -5.88 -7.56 -0.26
CA ALA A 71 -6.79 -7.73 -1.40
C ALA A 71 -7.50 -9.10 -1.42
N ASN A 72 -6.92 -10.11 -0.77
CA ASN A 72 -7.45 -11.47 -0.70
C ASN A 72 -7.97 -11.86 0.69
N ASP A 73 -7.98 -10.96 1.68
CA ASP A 73 -8.46 -11.29 3.01
C ASP A 73 -10.00 -11.30 3.06
N PRO A 74 -10.66 -12.47 3.26
CA PRO A 74 -12.11 -12.57 3.21
C PRO A 74 -12.80 -11.84 4.37
N PHE A 75 -12.12 -11.62 5.49
CA PHE A 75 -12.70 -10.94 6.64
C PHE A 75 -12.69 -9.41 6.45
N TRP A 76 -11.70 -8.89 5.72
CA TRP A 76 -11.65 -7.47 5.39
C TRP A 76 -12.77 -7.06 4.43
N TRP A 77 -13.14 -7.94 3.51
CA TRP A 77 -14.10 -7.68 2.43
C TRP A 77 -15.51 -8.27 2.71
N GLU A 78 -15.92 -8.39 4.00
CA GLU A 78 -17.25 -8.88 4.35
C GLU A 78 -18.37 -7.92 3.94
N ASP A 79 -18.20 -6.62 4.15
CA ASP A 79 -19.22 -5.60 3.92
C ASP A 79 -19.17 -4.98 2.51
N GLU A 80 -18.02 -4.98 1.86
CA GLU A 80 -17.82 -4.40 0.52
C GLU A 80 -16.79 -5.23 -0.23
N THR A 81 -17.05 -5.63 -1.47
CA THR A 81 -16.06 -6.38 -2.27
C THR A 81 -14.89 -5.48 -2.70
N LEU A 82 -13.71 -6.07 -2.94
CA LEU A 82 -12.57 -5.31 -3.48
C LEU A 82 -12.91 -4.59 -4.80
N PRO A 83 -13.63 -5.19 -5.79
CA PRO A 83 -14.07 -4.49 -6.98
C PRO A 83 -14.99 -3.29 -6.71
N ASP A 84 -15.92 -3.39 -5.76
CA ASP A 84 -16.81 -2.29 -5.40
C ASP A 84 -16.05 -1.15 -4.71
N PHE A 85 -15.14 -1.50 -3.80
CA PHE A 85 -14.21 -0.55 -3.19
C PHE A 85 -13.36 0.16 -4.24
N ALA A 86 -12.75 -0.59 -5.17
CA ALA A 86 -11.94 -0.02 -6.23
C ALA A 86 -12.75 0.95 -7.11
N ALA A 87 -13.96 0.56 -7.52
CA ALA A 87 -14.85 1.42 -8.31
C ALA A 87 -15.19 2.71 -7.56
N ARG A 88 -15.47 2.61 -6.26
CA ARG A 88 -15.74 3.76 -5.40
C ARG A 88 -14.52 4.68 -5.28
N MET A 89 -13.32 4.13 -5.09
CA MET A 89 -12.09 4.92 -5.02
C MET A 89 -11.74 5.59 -6.35
N TYR A 90 -11.95 4.90 -7.46
CA TYR A 90 -11.71 5.42 -8.82
C TYR A 90 -12.71 6.52 -9.24
N THR A 91 -13.82 6.62 -8.55
CA THR A 91 -14.76 7.74 -8.67
C THR A 91 -14.40 8.88 -7.73
N LEU A 92 -14.22 8.58 -6.44
CA LEU A 92 -13.99 9.57 -5.39
C LEU A 92 -12.68 10.35 -5.56
N LEU A 93 -11.57 9.66 -5.81
CA LEU A 93 -10.25 10.32 -5.83
C LEU A 93 -10.12 11.35 -6.97
N PRO A 94 -10.57 11.08 -8.22
CA PRO A 94 -10.56 12.09 -9.28
C PRO A 94 -11.42 13.33 -9.00
N GLU A 95 -12.52 13.21 -8.27
CA GLU A 95 -13.36 14.34 -7.87
C GLU A 95 -12.65 15.36 -6.97
N HIS A 96 -11.53 14.94 -6.35
CA HIS A 96 -10.70 15.77 -5.48
C HIS A 96 -9.27 15.98 -6.01
N ALA A 97 -9.08 15.82 -7.31
CA ALA A 97 -7.76 15.92 -7.94
C ALA A 97 -7.10 17.29 -7.72
N GLU A 98 -7.90 18.36 -7.59
CA GLU A 98 -7.43 19.73 -7.34
C GLU A 98 -6.67 19.88 -5.99
N LEU A 99 -6.88 18.98 -5.03
CA LEU A 99 -6.15 18.95 -3.76
C LEU A 99 -4.78 18.28 -3.88
N MET A 100 -4.53 17.59 -4.99
CA MET A 100 -3.36 16.75 -5.20
C MET A 100 -2.26 17.48 -5.98
N THR A 101 -1.01 17.09 -5.77
CA THR A 101 0.09 17.53 -6.61
C THR A 101 -0.05 16.96 -8.03
N GLU A 102 0.55 17.61 -9.04
CA GLU A 102 0.55 17.09 -10.42
C GLU A 102 1.07 15.64 -10.48
N ARG A 103 2.08 15.33 -9.68
CA ARG A 103 2.63 13.97 -9.61
C ARG A 103 1.63 12.96 -9.04
N THR A 104 0.90 13.33 -7.99
CA THR A 104 -0.16 12.48 -7.41
C THR A 104 -1.32 12.30 -8.41
N GLN A 105 -1.71 13.36 -9.12
CA GLN A 105 -2.75 13.28 -10.17
C GLN A 105 -2.32 12.32 -11.30
N HIS A 106 -1.05 12.40 -11.70
CA HIS A 106 -0.50 11.51 -12.72
C HIS A 106 -0.49 10.03 -12.26
N LEU A 107 -0.10 9.79 -11.00
CA LEU A 107 -0.17 8.47 -10.38
C LEU A 107 -1.61 7.95 -10.35
N LEU A 108 -2.56 8.79 -9.92
CA LEU A 108 -4.00 8.46 -9.89
C LEU A 108 -4.52 8.07 -11.28
N HIS A 109 -4.15 8.82 -12.32
CA HIS A 109 -4.53 8.51 -13.68
C HIS A 109 -4.08 7.09 -14.10
N TYR A 110 -2.85 6.71 -13.79
CA TYR A 110 -2.37 5.35 -14.07
C TYR A 110 -3.03 4.29 -13.21
N MET A 111 -3.27 4.58 -11.93
CA MET A 111 -3.95 3.66 -11.02
C MET A 111 -5.35 3.32 -11.52
N VAL A 112 -6.13 4.33 -11.91
CA VAL A 112 -7.49 4.16 -12.46
C VAL A 112 -7.45 3.45 -13.81
N SER A 113 -6.64 3.95 -14.77
CA SER A 113 -6.63 3.44 -16.15
C SER A 113 -6.11 1.99 -16.27
N ARG A 114 -5.39 1.50 -15.28
CA ARG A 114 -4.81 0.16 -15.26
C ARG A 114 -5.39 -0.74 -14.17
N ASP A 115 -6.42 -0.24 -13.49
CA ASP A 115 -7.13 -1.00 -12.46
C ASP A 115 -6.19 -1.62 -11.40
N TRP A 116 -5.32 -0.80 -10.83
CA TRP A 116 -4.27 -1.30 -9.91
C TRP A 116 -4.85 -1.99 -8.69
N LEU A 117 -5.90 -1.44 -8.06
CA LEU A 117 -6.45 -2.00 -6.82
C LEU A 117 -6.94 -3.43 -7.02
N ASN A 118 -7.69 -3.70 -8.09
CA ASN A 118 -8.12 -5.05 -8.41
C ASN A 118 -6.95 -5.95 -8.84
N SER A 119 -5.96 -5.40 -9.54
CA SER A 119 -4.79 -6.18 -10.00
C SER A 119 -3.98 -6.77 -8.84
N TYR A 120 -3.99 -6.12 -7.66
CA TYR A 120 -3.27 -6.61 -6.48
C TYR A 120 -3.83 -7.92 -5.92
N SER A 121 -5.04 -8.32 -6.28
CA SER A 121 -5.60 -9.62 -5.89
C SER A 121 -4.91 -10.83 -6.54
N THR A 122 -4.07 -10.62 -7.56
CA THR A 122 -3.38 -11.70 -8.26
C THR A 122 -1.86 -11.61 -8.11
N ILE A 123 -1.17 -12.76 -8.07
CA ILE A 123 0.31 -12.83 -8.04
C ILE A 123 0.91 -12.15 -9.28
N ASP A 124 0.33 -12.36 -10.47
CA ASP A 124 0.75 -11.69 -11.70
C ASP A 124 0.59 -10.18 -11.62
N GLY A 125 -0.50 -9.68 -11.02
CA GLY A 125 -0.73 -8.25 -10.81
C GLY A 125 0.31 -7.62 -9.88
N ILE A 126 0.61 -8.26 -8.76
CA ILE A 126 1.68 -7.83 -7.85
C ILE A 126 3.04 -7.88 -8.54
N GLY A 127 3.35 -8.94 -9.27
CA GLY A 127 4.59 -9.05 -10.05
C GLY A 127 4.76 -7.92 -11.08
N LYS A 128 3.67 -7.56 -11.79
CA LYS A 128 3.65 -6.40 -12.70
C LYS A 128 3.88 -5.07 -11.97
N ALA A 129 3.26 -4.87 -10.81
CA ALA A 129 3.42 -3.66 -10.01
C ALA A 129 4.87 -3.54 -9.50
N ILE A 130 5.43 -4.61 -8.92
CA ILE A 130 6.83 -4.68 -8.49
C ILE A 130 7.79 -4.43 -9.65
N SER A 131 7.57 -5.06 -10.81
CA SER A 131 8.37 -4.86 -12.02
C SER A 131 8.28 -3.42 -12.54
N GLY A 132 7.09 -2.81 -12.45
CA GLY A 132 6.89 -1.40 -12.79
C GLY A 132 7.67 -0.45 -11.89
N LEU A 133 7.73 -0.73 -10.59
CA LEU A 133 8.54 0.01 -9.64
C LEU A 133 10.04 -0.22 -9.87
N ALA A 134 10.45 -1.47 -10.07
CA ALA A 134 11.84 -1.86 -10.32
C ALA A 134 12.50 -1.06 -11.45
N ARG A 135 11.74 -0.76 -12.51
CA ARG A 135 12.24 0.04 -13.66
C ARG A 135 12.45 1.53 -13.35
N ARG A 136 11.89 2.04 -12.24
CA ARG A 136 11.93 3.47 -11.88
C ARG A 136 12.96 3.80 -10.80
N VAL A 137 13.53 2.78 -10.18
CA VAL A 137 14.46 2.97 -9.05
C VAL A 137 15.84 2.40 -9.37
N PRO A 138 16.93 3.02 -8.89
CA PRO A 138 18.29 2.53 -9.15
C PRO A 138 18.51 1.13 -8.57
N LYS A 139 19.02 0.20 -9.40
CA LYS A 139 19.25 -1.21 -9.02
C LYS A 139 17.95 -1.95 -8.60
N GLY A 140 16.81 -1.55 -9.16
CA GLY A 140 15.51 -2.16 -8.88
C GLY A 140 15.34 -3.55 -9.48
N GLU A 141 16.20 -3.95 -10.43
CA GLU A 141 16.19 -5.27 -11.07
C GLU A 141 16.22 -6.43 -10.08
N SER A 142 16.75 -6.21 -8.88
CA SER A 142 16.74 -7.21 -7.80
C SER A 142 15.34 -7.57 -7.30
N MET A 143 14.33 -6.72 -7.57
CA MET A 143 12.94 -7.00 -7.17
C MET A 143 12.17 -7.83 -8.20
N ILE A 144 12.68 -7.97 -9.43
CA ILE A 144 11.96 -8.66 -10.52
C ILE A 144 11.85 -10.15 -10.20
N GLY A 145 10.63 -10.68 -10.22
CA GLY A 145 10.36 -12.09 -9.94
C GLY A 145 10.19 -12.43 -8.45
N VAL A 146 10.29 -11.43 -7.55
CA VAL A 146 10.19 -11.68 -6.10
C VAL A 146 8.79 -12.10 -5.65
N GLU A 147 7.77 -11.87 -6.47
CA GLU A 147 6.39 -12.34 -6.24
C GLU A 147 6.32 -13.87 -6.10
N HIS A 148 7.26 -14.62 -6.69
CA HIS A 148 7.34 -16.08 -6.51
C HIS A 148 7.66 -16.49 -5.07
N ILE A 149 8.29 -15.61 -4.29
CA ILE A 149 8.54 -15.85 -2.87
C ILE A 149 7.25 -15.74 -2.07
N LEU A 150 6.38 -14.78 -2.42
CA LEU A 150 5.05 -14.68 -1.83
C LEU A 150 4.23 -15.94 -2.13
N GLU A 151 4.21 -16.39 -3.38
CA GLU A 151 3.50 -17.59 -3.80
C GLU A 151 4.02 -18.85 -3.07
N ALA A 152 5.35 -19.03 -3.02
CA ALA A 152 5.98 -20.19 -2.39
C ALA A 152 5.78 -20.25 -0.86
N HIS A 153 5.58 -19.12 -0.19
CA HIS A 153 5.45 -19.02 1.25
C HIS A 153 4.14 -18.33 1.67
N PHE A 154 3.11 -18.44 0.84
CA PHE A 154 1.85 -17.73 1.00
C PHE A 154 1.23 -17.94 2.38
N ASP A 155 1.09 -19.18 2.82
CA ASP A 155 0.46 -19.50 4.11
C ASP A 155 1.16 -18.80 5.28
N GLN A 156 2.49 -18.78 5.28
CA GLN A 156 3.27 -18.12 6.33
C GLN A 156 3.07 -16.61 6.31
N PHE A 157 3.17 -15.96 5.15
CA PHE A 157 2.94 -14.51 5.03
C PHE A 157 1.50 -14.15 5.40
N ASN A 158 0.54 -14.97 5.02
CA ASN A 158 -0.87 -14.74 5.33
C ASN A 158 -1.17 -14.87 6.84
N GLU A 159 -0.60 -15.85 7.53
CA GLU A 159 -0.73 -15.99 8.98
C GLU A 159 -0.10 -14.80 9.73
N GLU A 160 1.09 -14.39 9.32
CA GLU A 160 1.78 -13.20 9.86
C GLU A 160 0.96 -11.94 9.62
N PHE A 161 0.43 -11.74 8.41
CA PHE A 161 -0.41 -10.59 8.05
C PHE A 161 -1.71 -10.54 8.86
N ARG A 162 -2.39 -11.67 9.06
CA ARG A 162 -3.60 -11.76 9.88
C ARG A 162 -3.36 -11.46 11.36
N SER A 163 -2.16 -11.68 11.83
CA SER A 163 -1.76 -11.28 13.19
C SER A 163 -1.41 -9.79 13.26
N PHE A 164 -0.81 -9.25 12.20
CA PHE A 164 -0.42 -7.84 12.08
C PHE A 164 -1.61 -6.90 11.90
N LEU A 165 -2.57 -7.25 11.04
CA LEU A 165 -3.64 -6.34 10.61
C LEU A 165 -4.48 -5.79 11.75
N PRO A 166 -4.98 -6.59 12.71
CA PRO A 166 -5.76 -6.08 13.85
C PRO A 166 -4.98 -5.12 14.76
N GLU A 167 -3.66 -5.31 14.90
CA GLU A 167 -2.80 -4.42 15.67
C GLU A 167 -2.65 -3.07 14.97
N LEU A 168 -2.51 -3.07 13.63
CA LEU A 168 -2.50 -1.86 12.82
C LEU A 168 -3.82 -1.12 12.92
N GLU A 169 -4.96 -1.81 12.76
CA GLU A 169 -6.31 -1.22 12.88
C GLU A 169 -6.49 -0.54 14.24
N HIS A 170 -6.11 -1.21 15.31
CA HIS A 170 -6.15 -0.63 16.66
C HIS A 170 -5.29 0.63 16.77
N HIS A 171 -4.07 0.59 16.18
CA HIS A 171 -3.15 1.72 16.21
C HIS A 171 -3.69 2.96 15.48
N ILE A 172 -4.38 2.76 14.36
CA ILE A 172 -4.90 3.88 13.54
C ILE A 172 -6.33 4.29 13.89
N ALA A 173 -7.03 3.59 14.78
CA ALA A 173 -8.44 3.87 15.15
C ALA A 173 -8.69 5.34 15.56
N GLN A 174 -7.70 6.03 16.09
CA GLN A 174 -7.77 7.45 16.45
C GLN A 174 -7.87 8.42 15.26
N TYR A 175 -7.61 7.95 14.05
CA TYR A 175 -7.62 8.76 12.81
C TYR A 175 -8.87 8.54 11.94
N VAL A 176 -9.68 7.54 12.27
CA VAL A 176 -10.89 7.16 11.51
C VAL A 176 -12.12 8.00 11.92
#